data_5452a446429b6cdaa6f9efbfd7322fdc
#
_entry.id   5452a446429b6cdaa6f9efbfd7322fdc
#
_cell.length_a   1.000
_cell.length_b   1.000
_cell.length_c   1.000
_cell.angle_alpha   90.00
_cell.angle_beta   90.00
_cell.angle_gamma   90.00
#
_symmetry.space_group_name_H-M   'P 1'
#
loop_
_entity.id
_entity.type
_entity.pdbx_description
1 polymer ?
#
loop_
_entity_poly.entity_id
_entity_poly.type
_entity_poly.pdbx_seq_one_letter_code
_entity_poly.pdbx_strand_id
1 'polypeptide(L)'
;GDRFNTYVNGDITEFTRDITSSTEVSEGRRFYSDVKAEIPFNAPYGSVTPAVLAFPRWGESKLGGTMYENSYVTYGASLDSSLNFEKFGENGSLHELIPRAKLLIREPSKDPSSKVRFDTLSTTADADDLAEAQRIDTTSELFLDNPISGGDLVGDTREMALSLTSRGVNSNGIETYRVTAGRTLFLQDRGITLSGSPETTEQGPLVVESSVHLAESFNWNTRFTSVADGETI
;
A
#
# COMPACT_ATOMS: atom_id res chain seq x y z
N GLY A 1 19.74 -16.16 14.22
CA GLY A 1 18.45 -16.74 14.61
C GLY A 1 17.36 -15.86 14.06
N ASP A 2 16.34 -16.48 13.53
CA ASP A 2 15.16 -15.85 12.97
C ASP A 2 14.50 -15.00 14.08
N ARG A 3 14.37 -13.70 13.81
CA ARG A 3 13.77 -12.79 14.79
C ARG A 3 12.29 -12.65 14.48
N PHE A 4 11.48 -12.91 15.47
CA PHE A 4 10.08 -12.53 15.43
C PHE A 4 9.97 -11.00 15.64
N ASN A 5 9.35 -10.32 14.71
CA ASN A 5 9.10 -8.88 14.78
C ASN A 5 7.62 -8.61 14.97
N THR A 6 7.30 -7.64 15.81
CA THR A 6 5.93 -7.15 15.99
C THR A 6 5.92 -5.64 15.81
N TYR A 7 4.99 -5.17 14.99
CA TYR A 7 4.75 -3.75 14.75
C TYR A 7 3.34 -3.41 15.21
N VAL A 8 3.21 -2.32 15.94
CA VAL A 8 1.91 -1.78 16.36
C VAL A 8 1.96 -0.28 16.10
N ASN A 9 1.02 0.17 15.29
CA ASN A 9 0.75 1.58 15.08
C ASN A 9 -0.70 1.86 15.45
N GLY A 10 -1.02 3.04 15.99
CA GLY A 10 -2.40 3.37 16.33
C GLY A 10 -2.59 4.85 16.56
N ASP A 11 -3.82 5.28 16.42
CA ASP A 11 -4.25 6.66 16.59
C ASP A 11 -5.63 6.72 17.25
N ILE A 12 -5.81 7.73 18.08
CA ILE A 12 -7.10 8.10 18.67
C ILE A 12 -7.31 9.57 18.34
N THR A 13 -8.34 9.87 17.57
CA THR A 13 -8.59 11.23 17.11
C THR A 13 -10.03 11.63 17.38
N GLU A 14 -10.22 12.86 17.82
CA GLU A 14 -11.52 13.54 17.93
C GLU A 14 -11.62 14.61 16.86
N PHE A 15 -12.72 14.61 16.13
CA PHE A 15 -12.98 15.55 15.04
C PHE A 15 -14.17 16.44 15.42
N THR A 16 -14.01 17.73 15.21
CA THR A 16 -15.09 18.69 15.28
C THR A 16 -14.98 19.62 14.08
N ARG A 17 -16.08 19.76 13.33
CA ARG A 17 -16.16 20.64 12.17
C ARG A 17 -17.37 21.53 12.30
N ASP A 18 -17.16 22.80 12.06
CA ASP A 18 -18.27 23.77 11.97
C ASP A 18 -18.89 23.65 10.57
N ILE A 19 -20.05 22.98 10.49
CA ILE A 19 -20.73 22.72 9.21
C ILE A 19 -22.15 23.24 9.26
N THR A 20 -22.61 23.73 8.11
CA THR A 20 -23.98 24.20 7.89
C THR A 20 -24.82 23.17 7.15
N SER A 21 -24.23 22.09 6.64
CA SER A 21 -24.89 21.05 5.85
C SER A 21 -25.27 19.84 6.70
N SER A 22 -26.50 19.35 6.53
CA SER A 22 -26.97 18.11 7.17
C SER A 22 -26.41 16.83 6.54
N THR A 23 -25.67 16.95 5.45
CA THR A 23 -25.09 15.82 4.70
C THR A 23 -23.62 15.55 5.05
N GLU A 24 -23.01 16.42 5.86
CA GLU A 24 -21.61 16.28 6.27
C GLU A 24 -21.49 15.86 7.74
N VAL A 25 -20.40 15.19 8.07
CA VAL A 25 -20.06 14.81 9.46
C VAL A 25 -19.63 16.06 10.23
N SER A 26 -20.32 16.38 11.32
CA SER A 26 -20.02 17.54 12.17
C SER A 26 -19.04 17.26 13.29
N GLU A 27 -19.11 16.09 13.86
CA GLU A 27 -18.27 15.67 14.98
C GLU A 27 -18.13 14.16 14.98
N GLY A 28 -17.07 13.66 15.58
CA GLY A 28 -16.87 12.23 15.76
C GLY A 28 -15.55 11.91 16.43
N ARG A 29 -15.40 10.64 16.74
CA ARG A 29 -14.20 10.05 17.32
C ARG A 29 -13.84 8.80 16.56
N ARG A 30 -12.55 8.53 16.46
CA ARG A 30 -12.07 7.26 15.92
C ARG A 30 -10.92 6.72 16.75
N PHE A 31 -10.83 5.42 16.73
CA PHE A 31 -9.64 4.66 17.08
C PHE A 31 -9.30 3.73 15.91
N TYR A 32 -8.04 3.73 15.52
CA TYR A 32 -7.52 2.68 14.66
C TYR A 32 -6.19 2.15 15.19
N SER A 33 -5.89 0.90 14.84
CA SER A 33 -4.56 0.35 15.05
C SER A 33 -4.23 -0.61 13.90
N ASP A 34 -2.96 -0.64 13.54
CA ASP A 34 -2.40 -1.59 12.59
C ASP A 34 -1.40 -2.47 13.36
N VAL A 35 -1.68 -3.75 13.38
CA VAL A 35 -0.86 -4.74 14.08
C VAL A 35 -0.31 -5.71 13.04
N LYS A 36 0.99 -5.93 13.05
CA LYS A 36 1.69 -6.89 12.20
C LYS A 36 2.65 -7.71 13.03
N ALA A 37 2.65 -9.02 12.81
CA ALA A 37 3.64 -9.92 13.37
C ALA A 37 4.28 -10.72 12.21
N GLU A 38 5.62 -10.75 12.13
CA GLU A 38 6.33 -11.35 11.03
C GLU A 38 7.57 -12.13 11.47
N ILE A 39 7.98 -13.09 10.65
CA ILE A 39 9.20 -13.86 10.85
C ILE A 39 10.03 -13.79 9.56
N PRO A 40 11.06 -12.93 9.49
CA PRO A 40 11.91 -12.83 8.31
C PRO A 40 12.95 -13.96 8.27
N PHE A 41 12.96 -14.73 7.20
CA PHE A 41 14.00 -15.69 6.85
C PHE A 41 14.89 -15.06 5.78
N ASN A 42 16.15 -14.81 6.14
CA ASN A 42 17.13 -14.17 5.25
C ASN A 42 18.25 -15.13 4.88
N ALA A 43 18.57 -15.17 3.59
CA ALA A 43 19.70 -15.89 3.03
C ALA A 43 20.52 -14.93 2.14
N PRO A 44 21.79 -15.22 1.83
CA PRO A 44 22.59 -14.35 0.95
C PRO A 44 21.97 -14.10 -0.42
N TYR A 45 21.17 -15.05 -0.91
CA TYR A 45 20.53 -15.00 -2.24
C TYR A 45 19.07 -14.53 -2.22
N GLY A 46 18.52 -14.15 -1.05
CA GLY A 46 17.15 -13.66 -0.96
C GLY A 46 16.52 -13.75 0.41
N SER A 47 15.27 -13.38 0.50
CA SER A 47 14.49 -13.39 1.74
C SER A 47 13.07 -13.91 1.52
N VAL A 48 12.47 -14.45 2.58
CA VAL A 48 11.05 -14.81 2.66
C VAL A 48 10.53 -14.36 4.03
N THR A 49 9.47 -13.57 4.04
CA THR A 49 8.88 -13.00 5.27
C THR A 49 7.39 -13.27 5.32
N PRO A 50 6.94 -14.36 5.95
CA PRO A 50 5.54 -14.52 6.30
C PRO A 50 5.12 -13.55 7.41
N ALA A 51 3.90 -13.03 7.33
CA ALA A 51 3.32 -12.17 8.34
C ALA A 51 1.83 -12.42 8.53
N VAL A 52 1.34 -12.09 9.72
CA VAL A 52 -0.08 -11.97 10.05
C VAL A 52 -0.40 -10.54 10.42
N LEU A 53 -1.60 -10.09 10.06
CA LEU A 53 -2.02 -8.71 10.13
C LEU A 53 -3.37 -8.62 10.85
N ALA A 54 -3.58 -7.55 11.62
CA ALA A 54 -4.87 -7.20 12.17
C ALA A 54 -5.02 -5.68 12.17
N PHE A 55 -6.17 -5.22 11.70
CA PHE A 55 -6.50 -3.81 11.56
C PHE A 55 -7.80 -3.50 12.31
N PRO A 56 -7.78 -3.41 13.66
CA PRO A 56 -8.96 -3.01 14.41
C PRO A 56 -9.31 -1.55 14.14
N ARG A 57 -10.58 -1.30 13.89
CA ARG A 57 -11.18 0.00 13.60
C ARG A 57 -12.41 0.19 14.48
N TRP A 58 -12.52 1.34 15.09
CA TRP A 58 -13.71 1.80 15.78
C TRP A 58 -13.91 3.29 15.47
N GLY A 59 -15.14 3.70 15.26
CA GLY A 59 -15.48 5.08 15.07
C GLY A 59 -16.94 5.38 15.39
N GLU A 60 -17.18 6.60 15.80
CA GLU A 60 -18.50 7.20 15.94
C GLU A 60 -18.53 8.54 15.20
N SER A 61 -19.62 8.82 14.51
CA SER A 61 -19.79 10.08 13.80
C SER A 61 -21.20 10.60 13.91
N LYS A 62 -21.37 11.92 13.91
CA LYS A 62 -22.65 12.59 13.87
C LYS A 62 -22.90 13.18 12.50
N LEU A 63 -23.93 12.69 11.84
CA LEU A 63 -24.34 13.09 10.50
C LEU A 63 -25.80 13.53 10.54
N GLY A 64 -26.10 14.78 10.18
CA GLY A 64 -27.47 15.32 10.20
C GLY A 64 -28.16 15.22 11.55
N GLY A 65 -27.41 15.31 12.65
CA GLY A 65 -27.93 15.18 14.02
C GLY A 65 -28.06 13.74 14.52
N THR A 66 -27.83 12.72 13.68
CA THR A 66 -27.89 11.30 14.04
C THR A 66 -26.49 10.76 14.30
N MET A 67 -26.31 10.03 15.41
CA MET A 67 -25.07 9.33 15.73
C MET A 67 -24.99 7.99 14.99
N TYR A 68 -23.85 7.72 14.40
CA TYR A 68 -23.52 6.45 13.77
C TYR A 68 -22.26 5.90 14.42
N GLU A 69 -22.24 4.62 14.70
CA GLU A 69 -21.09 3.90 15.26
C GLU A 69 -20.76 2.70 14.38
N ASN A 70 -19.49 2.46 14.21
CA ASN A 70 -19.00 1.26 13.53
C ASN A 70 -17.73 0.73 14.22
N SER A 71 -17.64 -0.58 14.33
CA SER A 71 -16.41 -1.24 14.77
C SER A 71 -16.22 -2.53 13.99
N TYR A 72 -15.02 -2.75 13.49
CA TYR A 72 -14.65 -3.97 12.76
C TYR A 72 -13.16 -4.26 12.89
N VAL A 73 -12.77 -5.46 12.54
CA VAL A 73 -11.38 -5.85 12.42
C VAL A 73 -11.19 -6.46 11.03
N THR A 74 -10.22 -5.97 10.27
CA THR A 74 -9.75 -6.64 9.07
C THR A 74 -8.56 -7.52 9.46
N TYR A 75 -8.65 -8.80 9.18
CA TYR A 75 -7.55 -9.74 9.38
C TYR A 75 -6.82 -9.96 8.06
N GLY A 76 -5.53 -10.23 8.14
CA GLY A 76 -4.75 -10.50 6.96
C GLY A 76 -3.58 -11.42 7.20
N ALA A 77 -3.04 -11.90 6.10
CA ALA A 77 -1.77 -12.60 6.05
C ALA A 77 -1.00 -12.18 4.81
N SER A 78 0.31 -12.11 4.90
CA SER A 78 1.16 -11.82 3.75
C SER A 78 2.37 -12.73 3.72
N LEU A 79 2.87 -12.94 2.50
CA LEU A 79 4.14 -13.61 2.23
C LEU A 79 4.93 -12.72 1.27
N ASP A 80 5.95 -12.05 1.78
CA ASP A 80 6.85 -11.22 1.00
C ASP A 80 8.14 -12.00 0.70
N SER A 81 8.58 -12.02 -0.54
CA SER A 81 9.78 -12.74 -0.95
C SER A 81 10.58 -11.97 -1.97
N SER A 82 11.90 -12.04 -1.87
CA SER A 82 12.81 -11.50 -2.86
C SER A 82 13.97 -12.43 -3.11
N LEU A 83 14.50 -12.40 -4.33
CA LEU A 83 15.76 -13.05 -4.68
C LEU A 83 16.77 -11.99 -5.10
N ASN A 84 18.05 -12.30 -4.92
CA ASN A 84 19.15 -11.43 -5.31
C ASN A 84 20.10 -12.19 -6.24
N PHE A 85 20.17 -11.79 -7.50
CA PHE A 85 21.09 -12.32 -8.49
C PHE A 85 22.20 -11.29 -8.72
N GLU A 86 23.43 -11.69 -8.53
CA GLU A 86 24.59 -10.83 -8.62
C GLU A 86 25.54 -11.27 -9.73
N LYS A 87 26.10 -10.29 -10.43
CA LYS A 87 27.14 -10.49 -11.43
C LYS A 87 28.25 -9.46 -11.25
N PHE A 88 29.45 -9.94 -10.97
CA PHE A 88 30.64 -9.08 -10.90
C PHE A 88 31.26 -8.89 -12.27
N GLY A 89 31.55 -7.64 -12.60
CA GLY A 89 32.32 -7.28 -13.80
C GLY A 89 33.83 -7.38 -13.57
N GLU A 90 34.60 -7.45 -14.65
CA GLU A 90 36.07 -7.56 -14.60
C GLU A 90 36.75 -6.37 -13.91
N ASN A 91 36.11 -5.20 -13.93
CA ASN A 91 36.58 -3.96 -13.30
C ASN A 91 36.12 -3.82 -11.83
N GLY A 92 35.57 -4.87 -11.24
CA GLY A 92 35.05 -4.84 -9.86
C GLY A 92 33.68 -4.16 -9.72
N SER A 93 32.98 -3.88 -10.81
CA SER A 93 31.59 -3.44 -10.76
C SER A 93 30.66 -4.58 -10.37
N LEU A 94 29.51 -4.25 -9.77
CA LEU A 94 28.46 -5.20 -9.40
C LEU A 94 27.16 -4.84 -10.16
N HIS A 95 26.54 -5.84 -10.77
CA HIS A 95 25.20 -5.75 -11.32
C HIS A 95 24.29 -6.70 -10.57
N GLU A 96 23.15 -6.20 -10.13
CA GLU A 96 22.15 -6.96 -9.41
C GLU A 96 20.82 -6.96 -10.14
N LEU A 97 20.13 -8.11 -10.06
CA LEU A 97 18.76 -8.27 -10.51
C LEU A 97 17.94 -8.85 -9.34
N ILE A 98 16.94 -8.10 -8.90
CA ILE A 98 16.18 -8.40 -7.68
C ILE A 98 14.69 -8.51 -8.04
N PRO A 99 14.17 -9.70 -8.36
CA PRO A 99 12.74 -9.95 -8.38
C PRO A 99 12.19 -9.99 -6.94
N ARG A 100 11.01 -9.38 -6.75
CA ARG A 100 10.26 -9.41 -5.49
C ARG A 100 8.80 -9.72 -5.78
N ALA A 101 8.21 -10.54 -4.92
CA ALA A 101 6.80 -10.88 -4.95
C ALA A 101 6.22 -10.83 -3.54
N LYS A 102 5.04 -10.23 -3.38
CA LYS A 102 4.26 -10.26 -2.15
C LYS A 102 2.87 -10.76 -2.42
N LEU A 103 2.48 -11.83 -1.77
CA LEU A 103 1.09 -12.26 -1.69
C LEU A 103 0.46 -11.63 -0.46
N LEU A 104 -0.71 -11.01 -0.61
CA LEU A 104 -1.47 -10.39 0.47
C LEU A 104 -2.93 -10.84 0.41
N ILE A 105 -3.46 -11.26 1.55
CA ILE A 105 -4.85 -11.61 1.74
C ILE A 105 -5.37 -10.82 2.93
N ARG A 106 -6.49 -10.10 2.75
CA ARG A 106 -7.19 -9.39 3.81
C ARG A 106 -8.68 -9.61 3.69
N GLU A 107 -9.33 -9.75 4.85
CA GLU A 107 -10.77 -9.96 4.93
C GLU A 107 -11.32 -9.30 6.20
N PRO A 108 -12.27 -8.38 6.12
CA PRO A 108 -12.87 -7.75 7.29
C PRO A 108 -13.85 -8.70 7.97
N SER A 109 -13.98 -8.55 9.30
CA SER A 109 -14.93 -9.33 10.10
C SER A 109 -16.39 -9.02 9.79
N LYS A 110 -16.65 -7.85 9.25
CA LYS A 110 -17.95 -7.39 8.75
C LYS A 110 -17.76 -6.23 7.78
N ASP A 111 -18.79 -5.91 7.00
CA ASP A 111 -18.78 -4.78 6.08
C ASP A 111 -18.56 -3.45 6.83
N PRO A 112 -17.51 -2.68 6.49
CA PRO A 112 -17.25 -1.38 7.08
C PRO A 112 -18.35 -0.39 6.66
N SER A 113 -19.03 0.22 7.62
CA SER A 113 -20.03 1.25 7.32
C SER A 113 -19.36 2.45 6.62
N SER A 114 -19.93 2.87 5.50
CA SER A 114 -19.49 4.06 4.77
C SER A 114 -19.79 5.39 5.49
N LYS A 115 -20.56 5.37 6.58
CA LYS A 115 -21.01 6.58 7.28
C LYS A 115 -20.07 7.08 8.38
N VAL A 116 -19.08 6.27 8.75
CA VAL A 116 -18.09 6.62 9.79
C VAL A 116 -16.73 6.75 9.11
N ARG A 117 -16.57 7.80 8.34
CA ARG A 117 -15.32 8.13 7.63
C ARG A 117 -14.97 9.59 7.87
N PHE A 118 -13.74 9.88 8.24
CA PHE A 118 -13.27 11.20 8.58
C PHE A 118 -12.15 11.69 7.67
N ASP A 119 -11.16 10.87 7.42
CA ASP A 119 -9.96 11.20 6.64
C ASP A 119 -9.76 10.33 5.40
N THR A 120 -10.58 9.27 5.26
CA THR A 120 -10.73 8.57 4.00
C THR A 120 -11.77 9.30 3.15
N LEU A 121 -11.49 9.52 1.89
CA LEU A 121 -12.41 10.21 0.98
C LEU A 121 -13.81 9.60 1.00
N SER A 122 -14.81 10.48 0.97
CA SER A 122 -16.22 10.08 0.95
C SER A 122 -16.57 9.38 -0.36
N THR A 123 -17.57 8.50 -0.32
CA THR A 123 -18.20 7.92 -1.52
C THR A 123 -18.85 8.97 -2.45
N THR A 124 -18.97 10.22 -1.99
CA THR A 124 -19.45 11.36 -2.79
C THR A 124 -18.32 12.17 -3.42
N ALA A 125 -17.05 11.82 -3.16
CA ALA A 125 -15.91 12.39 -3.84
C ALA A 125 -15.98 12.09 -5.34
N ASP A 126 -15.45 12.98 -6.17
CA ASP A 126 -15.39 12.72 -7.60
C ASP A 126 -14.35 11.64 -7.95
N ALA A 127 -14.32 11.23 -9.20
CA ALA A 127 -13.44 10.15 -9.64
C ALA A 127 -11.96 10.50 -9.48
N ASP A 128 -11.59 11.76 -9.65
CA ASP A 128 -10.21 12.23 -9.53
C ASP A 128 -9.73 12.18 -8.09
N ASP A 129 -10.56 12.62 -7.13
CA ASP A 129 -10.26 12.55 -5.70
C ASP A 129 -10.12 11.09 -5.22
N LEU A 130 -10.98 10.19 -5.71
CA LEU A 130 -10.91 8.76 -5.38
C LEU A 130 -9.66 8.10 -5.96
N ALA A 131 -9.30 8.46 -7.19
CA ALA A 131 -8.08 7.97 -7.83
C ALA A 131 -6.83 8.43 -7.06
N GLU A 132 -6.80 9.69 -6.59
CA GLU A 132 -5.68 10.20 -5.80
C GLU A 132 -5.52 9.47 -4.46
N ALA A 133 -6.62 9.13 -3.78
CA ALA A 133 -6.58 8.42 -2.50
C ALA A 133 -6.11 6.97 -2.60
N GLN A 134 -6.24 6.33 -3.76
CA GLN A 134 -5.74 4.96 -4.04
C GLN A 134 -4.50 4.95 -4.91
N ARG A 135 -3.95 6.11 -5.24
CA ARG A 135 -2.87 6.21 -6.18
C ARG A 135 -1.60 5.53 -5.66
N ILE A 136 -1.14 4.58 -6.44
CA ILE A 136 0.15 3.94 -6.26
C ILE A 136 1.13 4.62 -7.20
N ASP A 137 1.98 5.48 -6.65
CA ASP A 137 2.95 6.28 -7.42
C ASP A 137 4.35 5.69 -7.41
N THR A 138 4.65 4.87 -6.41
CA THR A 138 5.98 4.28 -6.23
C THR A 138 5.94 2.76 -6.23
N THR A 139 7.05 2.15 -6.62
CA THR A 139 7.17 0.68 -6.55
C THR A 139 7.16 0.15 -5.12
N SER A 140 7.51 0.96 -4.12
CA SER A 140 7.40 0.58 -2.71
C SER A 140 5.95 0.53 -2.22
N GLU A 141 5.08 1.36 -2.76
CA GLU A 141 3.65 1.39 -2.40
C GLU A 141 2.89 0.14 -2.87
N LEU A 142 3.38 -0.54 -3.92
CA LEU A 142 2.87 -1.85 -4.34
C LEU A 142 2.93 -2.90 -3.21
N PHE A 143 3.85 -2.73 -2.25
CA PHE A 143 4.11 -3.69 -1.17
C PHE A 143 3.53 -3.26 0.18
N LEU A 144 2.69 -2.23 0.24
CA LEU A 144 1.99 -1.83 1.46
C LEU A 144 1.02 -2.92 1.92
N ASP A 145 0.81 -2.99 3.23
CA ASP A 145 -0.20 -3.87 3.82
C ASP A 145 -1.61 -3.26 3.74
N ASN A 146 -1.74 -1.95 3.59
CA ASN A 146 -2.95 -1.21 3.23
C ASN A 146 -2.58 0.01 2.38
N PRO A 147 -2.93 0.04 1.08
CA PRO A 147 -2.64 1.16 0.19
C PRO A 147 -3.65 2.31 0.29
N ILE A 148 -4.77 2.13 1.02
CA ILE A 148 -5.79 3.17 1.17
C ILE A 148 -5.28 4.22 2.13
N SER A 149 -5.29 5.49 1.70
CA SER A 149 -4.94 6.63 2.55
C SER A 149 -5.95 6.83 3.68
N GLY A 150 -5.51 7.44 4.76
CA GLY A 150 -6.30 7.62 5.98
C GLY A 150 -6.34 6.38 6.86
N GLY A 151 -7.00 6.49 8.00
CA GLY A 151 -7.06 5.44 9.02
C GLY A 151 -8.38 4.68 9.08
N ASP A 152 -9.42 5.17 8.41
CA ASP A 152 -10.80 4.73 8.61
C ASP A 152 -11.14 3.44 7.87
N LEU A 153 -10.55 3.21 6.70
CA LEU A 153 -10.90 2.11 5.83
C LEU A 153 -9.73 1.15 5.61
N VAL A 154 -10.02 -0.13 5.77
CA VAL A 154 -9.17 -1.22 5.32
C VAL A 154 -10.01 -2.16 4.48
N GLY A 155 -9.76 -2.17 3.18
CA GLY A 155 -10.51 -2.99 2.22
C GLY A 155 -10.16 -4.47 2.30
N ASP A 156 -11.02 -5.29 1.68
CA ASP A 156 -10.73 -6.67 1.37
C ASP A 156 -9.78 -6.75 0.18
N THR A 157 -8.93 -7.76 0.16
CA THR A 157 -8.11 -8.04 -1.02
C THR A 157 -7.55 -9.46 -0.99
N ARG A 158 -7.35 -10.02 -2.18
CA ARG A 158 -6.40 -11.11 -2.47
C ARG A 158 -5.58 -10.67 -3.66
N GLU A 159 -4.33 -10.34 -3.41
CA GLU A 159 -3.50 -9.71 -4.42
C GLU A 159 -2.08 -10.26 -4.39
N MET A 160 -1.39 -10.12 -5.51
CA MET A 160 0.02 -10.40 -5.66
C MET A 160 0.74 -9.19 -6.25
N ALA A 161 1.54 -8.50 -5.46
CA ALA A 161 2.44 -7.46 -5.94
C ALA A 161 3.73 -8.09 -6.47
N LEU A 162 4.15 -7.65 -7.66
CA LEU A 162 5.36 -8.11 -8.32
C LEU A 162 6.24 -6.92 -8.67
N SER A 163 7.56 -7.04 -8.48
CA SER A 163 8.51 -6.08 -9.01
C SER A 163 9.81 -6.74 -9.44
N LEU A 164 10.51 -6.05 -10.34
CA LEU A 164 11.86 -6.41 -10.77
C LEU A 164 12.73 -5.16 -10.69
N THR A 165 13.80 -5.23 -9.91
CA THR A 165 14.81 -4.18 -9.82
C THR A 165 16.10 -4.63 -10.49
N SER A 166 16.65 -3.77 -11.35
CA SER A 166 18.02 -3.89 -11.87
C SER A 166 18.83 -2.71 -11.35
N ARG A 167 19.98 -2.97 -10.76
CA ARG A 167 20.90 -1.91 -10.32
C ARG A 167 22.34 -2.23 -10.63
N GLY A 168 23.13 -1.16 -10.83
CA GLY A 168 24.57 -1.23 -11.03
C GLY A 168 25.32 -0.46 -9.96
N VAL A 169 26.42 -1.03 -9.49
CA VAL A 169 27.34 -0.41 -8.52
C VAL A 169 28.73 -0.43 -9.15
N ASN A 170 29.45 0.69 -9.15
CA ASN A 170 30.81 0.74 -9.67
C ASN A 170 31.84 0.14 -8.69
N SER A 171 33.09 0.06 -9.11
CA SER A 171 34.20 -0.48 -8.29
C SER A 171 34.46 0.29 -6.99
N ASN A 172 33.97 1.52 -6.87
CA ASN A 172 34.08 2.35 -5.66
C ASN A 172 32.88 2.15 -4.69
N GLY A 173 31.94 1.25 -5.01
CA GLY A 173 30.75 1.00 -4.21
C GLY A 173 29.63 2.02 -4.40
N ILE A 174 29.72 2.88 -5.44
CA ILE A 174 28.71 3.91 -5.74
C ILE A 174 27.68 3.31 -6.70
N GLU A 175 26.39 3.41 -6.35
CA GLU A 175 25.31 3.03 -7.24
C GLU A 175 25.27 3.97 -8.46
N THR A 176 25.38 3.40 -9.65
CA THR A 176 25.41 4.15 -10.91
C THR A 176 24.04 4.24 -11.56
N TYR A 177 23.22 3.21 -11.39
CA TYR A 177 21.83 3.21 -11.82
C TYR A 177 20.99 2.26 -10.98
N ARG A 178 19.70 2.55 -10.91
CA ARG A 178 18.64 1.68 -10.42
C ARG A 178 17.42 1.84 -11.30
N VAL A 179 16.84 0.75 -11.76
CA VAL A 179 15.55 0.73 -12.46
C VAL A 179 14.69 -0.32 -11.80
N THR A 180 13.50 0.07 -11.37
CA THR A 180 12.50 -0.85 -10.79
C THR A 180 11.22 -0.72 -11.57
N ALA A 181 10.63 -1.84 -11.96
CA ALA A 181 9.30 -1.91 -12.53
C ALA A 181 8.44 -2.90 -11.74
N GLY A 182 7.18 -2.58 -11.53
CA GLY A 182 6.28 -3.46 -10.78
C GLY A 182 4.81 -3.11 -10.96
N ARG A 183 3.94 -4.06 -10.60
CA ARG A 183 2.49 -3.90 -10.56
C ARG A 183 1.85 -4.89 -9.60
N THR A 184 0.59 -4.61 -9.23
CA THR A 184 -0.26 -5.52 -8.45
C THR A 184 -1.18 -6.28 -9.39
N LEU A 185 -1.37 -7.58 -9.13
CA LEU A 185 -2.37 -8.44 -9.74
C LEU A 185 -3.42 -8.77 -8.67
N PHE A 186 -4.68 -8.46 -8.94
CA PHE A 186 -5.79 -8.77 -8.05
C PHE A 186 -6.33 -10.15 -8.40
N LEU A 187 -6.38 -11.05 -7.42
CA LEU A 187 -6.77 -12.46 -7.58
C LEU A 187 -8.26 -12.69 -7.31
N GLN A 188 -8.96 -11.65 -6.86
CA GLN A 188 -10.41 -11.62 -6.70
C GLN A 188 -10.93 -10.19 -6.80
N ASP A 189 -12.23 -10.06 -7.06
CA ASP A 189 -12.94 -8.78 -6.98
C ASP A 189 -12.87 -8.23 -5.56
N ARG A 190 -12.75 -6.90 -5.45
CA ARG A 190 -12.70 -6.17 -4.19
C ARG A 190 -14.07 -5.59 -3.88
N GLY A 191 -14.71 -6.06 -2.81
CA GLY A 191 -16.04 -5.61 -2.41
C GLY A 191 -16.02 -4.31 -1.62
N ILE A 192 -14.92 -4.03 -0.91
CA ILE A 192 -14.77 -2.87 -0.02
C ILE A 192 -13.76 -1.91 -0.62
N THR A 193 -14.28 -0.87 -1.23
CA THR A 193 -13.52 0.13 -1.99
C THR A 193 -13.81 1.53 -1.49
N LEU A 194 -13.03 2.51 -1.90
CA LEU A 194 -13.28 3.92 -1.60
C LEU A 194 -14.57 4.43 -2.24
N SER A 195 -14.87 4.01 -3.46
CA SER A 195 -16.09 4.38 -4.18
C SER A 195 -17.37 3.77 -3.58
N GLY A 196 -17.23 2.73 -2.76
CA GLY A 196 -18.36 1.96 -2.24
C GLY A 196 -18.98 1.01 -3.28
N SER A 197 -18.41 0.92 -4.47
CA SER A 197 -18.79 -0.02 -5.52
C SER A 197 -17.74 -1.10 -5.67
N PRO A 198 -18.13 -2.37 -5.89
CA PRO A 198 -17.15 -3.43 -6.11
C PRO A 198 -16.26 -3.13 -7.33
N GLU A 199 -14.97 -3.41 -7.19
CA GLU A 199 -13.99 -3.30 -8.27
C GLU A 199 -13.60 -4.68 -8.78
N THR A 200 -13.68 -4.85 -10.10
CA THR A 200 -13.39 -6.11 -10.80
C THR A 200 -12.09 -6.05 -11.60
N THR A 201 -11.34 -4.97 -11.48
CA THR A 201 -10.06 -4.80 -12.18
C THR A 201 -9.05 -5.86 -11.73
N GLU A 202 -8.51 -6.62 -12.69
CA GLU A 202 -7.57 -7.71 -12.40
C GLU A 202 -6.13 -7.22 -12.20
N GLN A 203 -5.79 -6.03 -12.71
CA GLN A 203 -4.42 -5.52 -12.68
C GLN A 203 -4.38 -4.06 -12.24
N GLY A 204 -3.55 -3.78 -11.25
CA GLY A 204 -3.23 -2.41 -10.84
C GLY A 204 -2.33 -1.69 -11.85
N PRO A 205 -1.99 -0.42 -11.59
CA PRO A 205 -1.11 0.35 -12.46
C PRO A 205 0.28 -0.30 -12.57
N LEU A 206 0.91 -0.15 -13.73
CA LEU A 206 2.33 -0.43 -13.89
C LEU A 206 3.12 0.79 -13.41
N VAL A 207 3.99 0.59 -12.43
CA VAL A 207 4.89 1.63 -11.91
C VAL A 207 6.31 1.32 -12.34
N VAL A 208 6.99 2.32 -12.91
CA VAL A 208 8.41 2.24 -13.28
C VAL A 208 9.13 3.42 -12.66
N GLU A 209 10.17 3.13 -11.91
CA GLU A 209 11.06 4.13 -11.33
C GLU A 209 12.48 3.92 -11.85
N SER A 210 13.17 4.99 -12.17
CA SER A 210 14.58 4.94 -12.52
C SER A 210 15.37 6.05 -11.85
N SER A 211 16.58 5.72 -11.44
CA SER A 211 17.58 6.64 -10.89
C SER A 211 18.91 6.35 -11.57
N VAL A 212 19.57 7.39 -12.11
CA VAL A 212 20.86 7.28 -12.78
C VAL A 212 21.79 8.36 -12.27
N HIS A 213 22.97 7.97 -11.81
CA HIS A 213 24.06 8.85 -11.40
C HIS A 213 24.98 9.10 -12.59
N LEU A 214 24.84 10.25 -13.24
CA LEU A 214 25.62 10.61 -14.42
C LEU A 214 26.97 11.25 -14.10
N ALA A 215 27.08 11.87 -12.91
CA ALA A 215 28.31 12.44 -12.38
C ALA A 215 28.18 12.59 -10.87
N GLU A 216 29.28 12.91 -10.15
CA GLU A 216 29.29 13.08 -8.69
C GLU A 216 28.21 14.05 -8.15
N SER A 217 27.78 15.02 -8.96
CA SER A 217 26.79 16.04 -8.59
C SER A 217 25.52 16.03 -9.46
N PHE A 218 25.34 15.05 -10.33
CA PHE A 218 24.17 14.99 -11.22
C PHE A 218 23.46 13.66 -11.15
N ASN A 219 22.23 13.69 -10.59
CA ASN A 219 21.31 12.56 -10.52
C ASN A 219 20.08 12.80 -11.38
N TRP A 220 19.73 11.82 -12.20
CA TRP A 220 18.48 11.80 -12.95
C TRP A 220 17.52 10.80 -12.32
N ASN A 221 16.34 11.26 -11.94
CA ASN A 221 15.27 10.41 -11.42
C ASN A 221 14.03 10.56 -12.31
N THR A 222 13.43 9.44 -12.67
CA THR A 222 12.21 9.38 -13.47
C THR A 222 11.25 8.40 -12.87
N ARG A 223 9.96 8.76 -12.89
CA ARG A 223 8.86 7.90 -12.51
C ARG A 223 7.81 7.90 -13.60
N PHE A 224 7.26 6.74 -13.87
CA PHE A 224 6.14 6.53 -14.78
C PHE A 224 5.13 5.62 -14.09
N THR A 225 3.86 6.02 -14.11
CA THR A 225 2.73 5.21 -13.64
C THR A 225 1.72 5.14 -14.76
N SER A 226 1.34 3.92 -15.18
CA SER A 226 0.26 3.74 -16.14
C SER A 226 -1.09 3.83 -15.45
N VAL A 227 -2.13 4.14 -16.20
CA VAL A 227 -3.53 3.95 -15.74
C VAL A 227 -3.80 2.45 -15.60
N ALA A 228 -4.58 2.05 -14.59
CA ALA A 228 -5.02 0.67 -14.45
C ALA A 228 -5.96 0.27 -15.60
N ASP A 229 -5.97 -1.01 -16.00
CA ASP A 229 -6.88 -1.49 -17.05
C ASP A 229 -8.34 -1.29 -16.59
N GLY A 230 -9.11 -0.50 -17.34
CA GLY A 230 -10.54 -0.22 -17.08
C GLY A 230 -10.85 1.23 -16.73
N GLU A 231 -9.88 2.08 -16.47
CA GLU A 231 -10.07 3.53 -16.35
C GLU A 231 -9.96 4.17 -17.74
N THR A 232 -11.05 4.79 -18.19
CA THR A 232 -11.06 5.66 -19.38
C THR A 232 -10.58 7.04 -18.92
N ILE A 233 -9.49 7.53 -19.53
CA ILE A 233 -9.03 8.92 -19.37
C ILE A 233 -10.05 9.87 -20.00
#